data_f0b2ac7402d36f5f78bc22ee3fd10755
#
_entry.id   f0b2ac7402d36f5f78bc22ee3fd10755
#
_cell.length_a   1.000
_cell.length_b   1.000
_cell.length_c   1.000
_cell.angle_alpha   90.00
_cell.angle_beta   90.00
_cell.angle_gamma   90.00
#
_symmetry.space_group_name_H-M   'P 1'
#
loop_
_entity.id
_entity.type
_entity.pdbx_description
1 polymer ?
#
loop_
_entity_poly.entity_id
_entity_poly.type
_entity_poly.pdbx_seq_one_letter_code
_entity_poly.pdbx_strand_id
1 'polypeptide(L)'
;MKKLTWAFVVTGIFVCAGLFRLHQLNQKPSDPSQFSWINKAEIYALGLVMSVVAYPIYPEISREHLMLYTAFDGKTKRIHDDFFLRSRRVRESIQTARDTGKEVRLWWSNTDYVMELSAEAYWESRVALAFNGGWLRVENDQVIARIPIAYPKRAFAPLISVPGVGTLGVQEGLFWILQQEGWYHTGEVEWIAPLPK
;
A
#
# COMPACT_ATOMS: atom_id res chain seq x y z
N MET A 1 -1.94 31.47 -14.77
CA MET A 1 -1.62 30.22 -15.48
C MET A 1 -0.13 29.84 -15.42
N LYS A 2 0.84 30.70 -15.83
CA LYS A 2 2.28 30.33 -15.87
C LYS A 2 2.86 29.83 -14.54
N LYS A 3 2.48 30.39 -13.39
CA LYS A 3 2.98 29.97 -12.06
C LYS A 3 2.54 28.53 -11.68
N LEU A 4 1.30 28.15 -12.05
CA LEU A 4 0.76 26.83 -11.78
C LEU A 4 1.49 25.76 -12.64
N THR A 5 1.75 26.07 -13.90
CA THR A 5 2.51 25.19 -14.82
C THR A 5 3.93 24.94 -14.30
N TRP A 6 4.62 25.98 -13.80
CA TRP A 6 5.95 25.80 -13.21
C TRP A 6 5.93 24.96 -11.95
N ALA A 7 4.93 25.10 -11.09
CA ALA A 7 4.80 24.25 -9.90
C ALA A 7 4.65 22.77 -10.27
N PHE A 8 3.81 22.44 -11.27
CA PHE A 8 3.66 21.05 -11.76
C PHE A 8 4.95 20.51 -12.37
N VAL A 9 5.67 21.31 -13.16
CA VAL A 9 6.94 20.89 -13.77
C VAL A 9 7.98 20.59 -12.68
N VAL A 10 8.14 21.49 -11.72
CA VAL A 10 9.09 21.31 -10.62
C VAL A 10 8.73 20.10 -9.77
N THR A 11 7.45 19.92 -9.41
CA THR A 11 6.99 18.74 -8.67
C THR A 11 7.25 17.46 -9.45
N GLY A 12 6.97 17.45 -10.76
CA GLY A 12 7.27 16.31 -11.63
C GLY A 12 8.75 15.93 -11.65
N ILE A 13 9.63 16.92 -11.72
CA ILE A 13 11.09 16.70 -11.68
C ILE A 13 11.50 16.07 -10.35
N PHE A 14 11.01 16.58 -9.23
CA PHE A 14 11.33 16.03 -7.91
C PHE A 14 10.81 14.59 -7.74
N VAL A 15 9.61 14.30 -8.22
CA VAL A 15 9.05 12.93 -8.20
C VAL A 15 9.91 12.00 -9.04
N CYS A 16 10.27 12.39 -10.28
CA CYS A 16 11.14 11.58 -11.14
C CYS A 16 12.52 11.34 -10.53
N ALA A 17 13.15 12.39 -9.98
CA ALA A 17 14.43 12.28 -9.29
C ALA A 17 14.34 11.35 -8.07
N GLY A 18 13.27 11.43 -7.29
CA GLY A 18 13.00 10.56 -6.15
C GLY A 18 12.83 9.09 -6.56
N LEU A 19 12.04 8.84 -7.61
CA LEU A 19 11.85 7.48 -8.16
C LEU A 19 13.16 6.90 -8.69
N PHE A 20 13.96 7.71 -9.40
CA PHE A 20 15.27 7.29 -9.89
C PHE A 20 16.21 6.96 -8.73
N ARG A 21 16.21 7.77 -7.68
CA ARG A 21 17.02 7.53 -6.47
C ARG A 21 16.58 6.26 -5.73
N LEU A 22 15.28 6.04 -5.58
CA LEU A 22 14.74 4.78 -5.04
C LEU A 22 15.16 3.59 -5.90
N HIS A 23 15.12 3.71 -7.23
CA HIS A 23 15.60 2.67 -8.11
C HIS A 23 17.07 2.34 -7.88
N GLN A 24 17.95 3.33 -7.72
CA GLN A 24 19.35 3.11 -7.38
C GLN A 24 19.53 2.39 -6.03
N LEU A 25 18.76 2.78 -5.03
CA LEU A 25 18.79 2.14 -3.71
C LEU A 25 18.27 0.70 -3.77
N ASN A 26 17.30 0.40 -4.64
CA ASN A 26 16.77 -0.93 -4.89
C ASN A 26 17.78 -1.90 -5.50
N GLN A 27 18.84 -1.40 -6.13
CA GLN A 27 19.92 -2.25 -6.66
C GLN A 27 20.84 -2.80 -5.55
N LYS A 28 20.77 -2.23 -4.34
CA LYS A 28 21.54 -2.74 -3.21
C LYS A 28 20.89 -4.00 -2.64
N PRO A 29 21.69 -4.93 -2.09
CA PRO A 29 21.15 -6.07 -1.36
C PRO A 29 20.20 -5.63 -0.24
N SER A 30 19.15 -6.40 0.02
CA SER A 30 18.22 -6.13 1.13
C SER A 30 18.85 -6.56 2.49
N ASP A 31 19.98 -5.93 2.82
CA ASP A 31 20.71 -6.12 4.06
C ASP A 31 20.86 -4.75 4.74
N PRO A 32 20.32 -4.55 5.97
CA PRO A 32 20.40 -3.28 6.68
C PRO A 32 21.82 -2.74 6.84
N SER A 33 22.83 -3.63 6.93
CA SER A 33 24.23 -3.25 7.07
C SER A 33 24.83 -2.56 5.84
N GLN A 34 24.23 -2.78 4.65
CA GLN A 34 24.64 -2.17 3.38
C GLN A 34 24.11 -0.73 3.21
N PHE A 35 23.27 -0.26 4.13
CA PHE A 35 22.66 1.06 4.07
C PHE A 35 23.23 1.97 5.15
N SER A 36 23.89 3.03 4.70
CA SER A 36 24.32 4.09 5.63
C SER A 36 23.10 4.78 6.27
N TRP A 37 23.33 5.48 7.38
CA TRP A 37 22.28 6.29 8.00
C TRP A 37 21.65 7.29 6.99
N ILE A 38 22.46 7.88 6.12
CA ILE A 38 21.98 8.80 5.07
C ILE A 38 21.02 8.08 4.11
N ASN A 39 21.37 6.87 3.66
CA ASN A 39 20.49 6.10 2.77
C ASN A 39 19.15 5.77 3.46
N LYS A 40 19.18 5.43 4.75
CA LYS A 40 17.97 5.15 5.54
C LYS A 40 17.10 6.41 5.66
N ALA A 41 17.71 7.56 5.95
CA ALA A 41 17.01 8.85 6.00
C ALA A 41 16.42 9.24 4.63
N GLU A 42 17.12 9.01 3.53
CA GLU A 42 16.60 9.20 2.18
C GLU A 42 15.38 8.33 1.90
N ILE A 43 15.44 7.02 2.19
CA ILE A 43 14.31 6.09 1.99
C ILE A 43 13.11 6.56 2.82
N TYR A 44 13.33 6.93 4.07
CA TYR A 44 12.29 7.43 4.96
C TYR A 44 11.62 8.69 4.39
N ALA A 45 12.41 9.68 4.01
CA ALA A 45 11.88 10.93 3.46
C ALA A 45 11.16 10.73 2.12
N LEU A 46 11.73 9.92 1.21
CA LEU A 46 11.11 9.61 -0.08
C LEU A 46 9.81 8.84 0.08
N GLY A 47 9.75 7.87 0.99
CA GLY A 47 8.52 7.15 1.29
C GLY A 47 7.42 8.08 1.81
N LEU A 48 7.76 9.02 2.69
CA LEU A 48 6.81 10.03 3.20
C LEU A 48 6.29 10.92 2.07
N VAL A 49 7.18 11.47 1.25
CA VAL A 49 6.81 12.32 0.12
C VAL A 49 5.91 11.55 -0.86
N MET A 50 6.27 10.33 -1.20
CA MET A 50 5.46 9.48 -2.10
C MET A 50 4.07 9.22 -1.54
N SER A 51 3.94 8.96 -0.23
CA SER A 51 2.65 8.76 0.41
C SER A 51 1.76 10.00 0.33
N VAL A 52 2.34 11.19 0.53
CA VAL A 52 1.61 12.44 0.41
C VAL A 52 1.20 12.72 -1.05
N VAL A 53 2.11 12.49 -2.00
CA VAL A 53 1.85 12.70 -3.43
C VAL A 53 0.85 11.69 -3.98
N ALA A 54 0.88 10.45 -3.51
CA ALA A 54 -0.05 9.41 -3.94
C ALA A 54 -1.45 9.56 -3.31
N TYR A 55 -1.59 10.33 -2.23
CA TYR A 55 -2.85 10.47 -1.49
C TYR A 55 -4.07 10.82 -2.35
N PRO A 56 -4.00 11.74 -3.32
CA PRO A 56 -5.15 12.07 -4.17
C PRO A 56 -5.61 10.91 -5.06
N ILE A 57 -4.71 9.96 -5.38
CA ILE A 57 -4.97 8.84 -6.29
C ILE A 57 -5.30 7.57 -5.50
N TYR A 58 -4.54 7.31 -4.44
CA TYR A 58 -4.64 6.11 -3.59
C TYR A 58 -4.72 6.49 -2.11
N PRO A 59 -5.80 7.14 -1.67
CA PRO A 59 -5.89 7.65 -0.30
C PRO A 59 -5.81 6.57 0.77
N GLU A 60 -6.31 5.37 0.49
CA GLU A 60 -6.31 4.26 1.45
C GLU A 60 -4.88 3.77 1.72
N ILE A 61 -4.15 3.46 0.66
CA ILE A 61 -2.74 2.99 0.76
C ILE A 61 -1.87 4.08 1.38
N SER A 62 -2.07 5.33 0.96
CA SER A 62 -1.32 6.46 1.51
C SER A 62 -1.61 6.65 3.00
N ARG A 63 -2.87 6.47 3.43
CA ARG A 63 -3.25 6.54 4.84
C ARG A 63 -2.57 5.44 5.65
N GLU A 64 -2.60 4.20 5.18
CA GLU A 64 -1.92 3.08 5.83
C GLU A 64 -0.42 3.32 5.92
N HIS A 65 0.20 3.73 4.81
CA HIS A 65 1.63 4.02 4.78
C HIS A 65 2.00 5.17 5.72
N LEU A 66 1.24 6.25 5.76
CA LEU A 66 1.46 7.36 6.68
C LEU A 66 1.33 6.96 8.16
N MET A 67 0.52 5.96 8.48
CA MET A 67 0.42 5.44 9.84
C MET A 67 1.73 4.82 10.32
N LEU A 68 2.55 4.25 9.43
CA LEU A 68 3.87 3.71 9.78
C LEU A 68 4.81 4.78 10.34
N TYR A 69 4.63 6.03 9.91
CA TYR A 69 5.46 7.16 10.38
C TYR A 69 5.00 7.73 11.72
N THR A 70 3.72 7.58 12.05
CA THR A 70 3.15 8.46 13.07
C THR A 70 2.57 7.76 14.29
N ALA A 71 2.16 6.50 14.22
CA ALA A 71 1.19 6.12 15.22
C ALA A 71 1.04 4.64 15.58
N PHE A 72 1.83 3.74 15.03
CA PHE A 72 1.74 2.37 15.49
C PHE A 72 2.53 2.19 16.78
N ASP A 73 1.83 2.28 17.88
CA ASP A 73 2.30 1.92 19.23
C ASP A 73 2.08 0.42 19.52
N GLY A 74 2.06 -0.40 18.46
CA GLY A 74 1.75 -1.84 18.55
C GLY A 74 0.25 -2.16 18.65
N LYS A 75 -0.61 -1.14 18.61
CA LYS A 75 -2.06 -1.33 18.73
C LYS A 75 -2.73 -1.37 17.36
N THR A 76 -3.84 -2.12 17.29
CA THR A 76 -4.71 -2.12 16.13
C THR A 76 -5.38 -0.76 15.94
N LYS A 77 -5.27 -0.21 14.74
CA LYS A 77 -6.00 1.02 14.34
C LYS A 77 -7.27 0.66 13.60
N ARG A 78 -8.35 1.38 13.87
CA ARG A 78 -9.66 1.17 13.26
C ARG A 78 -10.02 2.30 12.33
N ILE A 79 -10.42 1.95 11.11
CA ILE A 79 -10.85 2.88 10.06
C ILE A 79 -12.25 2.48 9.62
N HIS A 80 -13.18 3.41 9.69
CA HIS A 80 -14.54 3.22 9.19
C HIS A 80 -14.61 3.74 7.76
N ASP A 81 -14.66 2.81 6.80
CA ASP A 81 -14.73 3.10 5.37
C ASP A 81 -15.23 1.86 4.62
N ASP A 82 -15.95 2.04 3.53
CA ASP A 82 -16.58 0.96 2.78
C ASP A 82 -15.96 0.70 1.39
N PHE A 83 -14.89 1.41 1.06
CA PHE A 83 -14.30 1.34 -0.28
C PHE A 83 -13.94 -0.09 -0.72
N PHE A 84 -13.51 -0.93 0.23
CA PHE A 84 -13.10 -2.30 -0.05
C PHE A 84 -14.27 -3.21 -0.46
N LEU A 85 -15.50 -2.85 -0.10
CA LEU A 85 -16.72 -3.57 -0.53
C LEU A 85 -16.97 -3.47 -2.04
N ARG A 86 -16.29 -2.58 -2.74
CA ARG A 86 -16.36 -2.43 -4.20
C ARG A 86 -15.67 -3.57 -4.94
N SER A 87 -14.73 -4.28 -4.29
CA SER A 87 -14.08 -5.46 -4.85
C SER A 87 -15.05 -6.63 -4.93
N ARG A 88 -15.08 -7.31 -6.08
CA ARG A 88 -15.84 -8.56 -6.25
C ARG A 88 -15.31 -9.64 -5.31
N ARG A 89 -14.00 -9.78 -5.23
CA ARG A 89 -13.35 -10.78 -4.36
C ARG A 89 -13.69 -10.58 -2.89
N VAL A 90 -13.76 -9.34 -2.44
CA VAL A 90 -14.20 -9.04 -1.07
C VAL A 90 -15.65 -9.47 -0.87
N ARG A 91 -16.55 -9.17 -1.80
CA ARG A 91 -17.96 -9.60 -1.72
C ARG A 91 -18.12 -11.11 -1.66
N GLU A 92 -17.36 -11.85 -2.48
CA GLU A 92 -17.31 -13.32 -2.44
C GLU A 92 -16.79 -13.84 -1.09
N SER A 93 -15.76 -13.18 -0.56
CA SER A 93 -15.18 -13.52 0.76
C SER A 93 -16.16 -13.23 1.91
N ILE A 94 -16.97 -12.19 1.82
CA ILE A 94 -18.04 -11.90 2.78
C ILE A 94 -19.04 -13.04 2.81
N GLN A 95 -19.47 -13.53 1.64
CA GLN A 95 -20.39 -14.65 1.59
C GLN A 95 -19.79 -15.89 2.24
N THR A 96 -18.54 -16.21 1.91
CA THR A 96 -17.82 -17.35 2.52
C THR A 96 -17.71 -17.20 4.06
N ALA A 97 -17.40 -15.99 4.54
CA ALA A 97 -17.28 -15.72 5.97
C ALA A 97 -18.63 -15.89 6.69
N ARG A 98 -19.73 -15.48 6.06
CA ARG A 98 -21.09 -15.68 6.60
C ARG A 98 -21.47 -17.15 6.67
N ASP A 99 -21.24 -17.90 5.60
CA ASP A 99 -21.63 -19.29 5.49
C ASP A 99 -20.83 -20.19 6.45
N THR A 100 -19.59 -19.84 6.71
CA THR A 100 -18.68 -20.65 7.55
C THR A 100 -18.55 -20.15 8.98
N GLY A 101 -18.90 -18.90 9.26
CA GLY A 101 -18.64 -18.25 10.54
C GLY A 101 -17.14 -18.05 10.85
N LYS A 102 -16.27 -18.16 9.85
CA LYS A 102 -14.80 -18.11 10.01
C LYS A 102 -14.19 -16.91 9.29
N GLU A 103 -13.00 -16.51 9.74
CA GLU A 103 -12.19 -15.56 8.99
C GLU A 103 -11.77 -16.15 7.64
N VAL A 104 -11.82 -15.31 6.60
CA VAL A 104 -11.41 -15.66 5.23
C VAL A 104 -10.19 -14.86 4.88
N ARG A 105 -9.16 -15.51 4.35
CA ARG A 105 -7.95 -14.81 3.89
C ARG A 105 -8.22 -14.11 2.58
N LEU A 106 -7.86 -12.84 2.53
CA LEU A 106 -7.88 -12.04 1.30
C LEU A 106 -6.57 -12.25 0.54
N TRP A 107 -6.67 -12.74 -0.68
CA TRP A 107 -5.52 -13.02 -1.52
C TRP A 107 -5.82 -12.70 -2.98
N TRP A 108 -4.93 -11.95 -3.62
CA TRP A 108 -4.93 -11.68 -5.06
C TRP A 108 -3.66 -12.23 -5.68
N SER A 109 -3.78 -12.79 -6.88
CA SER A 109 -2.62 -13.21 -7.67
C SER A 109 -1.94 -11.97 -8.28
N ASN A 110 -0.67 -12.11 -8.68
CA ASN A 110 0.05 -11.01 -9.35
C ASN A 110 -0.62 -10.53 -10.64
N THR A 111 -1.48 -11.34 -11.27
CA THR A 111 -2.27 -10.99 -12.44
C THR A 111 -3.41 -10.03 -12.13
N ASP A 112 -3.89 -10.01 -10.89
CA ASP A 112 -4.98 -9.14 -10.46
C ASP A 112 -4.54 -7.68 -10.29
N TYR A 113 -3.23 -7.42 -10.31
CA TYR A 113 -2.65 -6.06 -10.26
C TYR A 113 -2.52 -5.40 -11.64
N VAL A 114 -2.87 -6.10 -12.71
CA VAL A 114 -2.84 -5.50 -14.05
C VAL A 114 -3.99 -4.51 -14.14
N MET A 115 -3.67 -3.24 -14.35
CA MET A 115 -4.65 -2.17 -14.58
C MET A 115 -5.36 -2.40 -15.93
N GLU A 116 -6.42 -3.19 -15.91
CA GLU A 116 -7.37 -3.17 -17.02
C GLU A 116 -8.14 -1.84 -17.00
N LEU A 117 -8.56 -1.37 -18.17
CA LEU A 117 -9.26 -0.09 -18.32
C LEU A 117 -10.74 -0.13 -17.88
N SER A 118 -11.16 -1.18 -17.16
CA SER A 118 -12.52 -1.29 -16.63
C SER A 118 -12.60 -0.72 -15.21
N ALA A 119 -13.75 -0.15 -14.85
CA ALA A 119 -13.98 0.35 -13.50
C ALA A 119 -13.90 -0.77 -12.46
N GLU A 120 -14.29 -1.99 -12.81
CA GLU A 120 -14.21 -3.15 -11.92
C GLU A 120 -12.74 -3.53 -11.65
N ALA A 121 -11.93 -3.64 -12.70
CA ALA A 121 -10.50 -3.93 -12.57
C ALA A 121 -9.75 -2.85 -11.79
N TYR A 122 -10.13 -1.59 -11.94
CA TYR A 122 -9.60 -0.48 -11.15
C TYR A 122 -9.82 -0.69 -9.65
N TRP A 123 -11.05 -1.07 -9.25
CA TRP A 123 -11.36 -1.29 -7.85
C TRP A 123 -10.71 -2.57 -7.30
N GLU A 124 -10.68 -3.66 -8.11
CA GLU A 124 -9.97 -4.88 -7.73
C GLU A 124 -8.49 -4.62 -7.45
N SER A 125 -7.79 -3.92 -8.37
CA SER A 125 -6.39 -3.59 -8.21
C SER A 125 -6.13 -2.73 -6.97
N ARG A 126 -6.99 -1.75 -6.74
CA ARG A 126 -6.88 -0.81 -5.63
C ARG A 126 -7.08 -1.50 -4.28
N VAL A 127 -8.10 -2.36 -4.18
CA VAL A 127 -8.37 -3.14 -2.98
C VAL A 127 -7.29 -4.20 -2.79
N ALA A 128 -6.82 -4.85 -3.86
CA ALA A 128 -5.74 -5.81 -3.80
C ALA A 128 -4.45 -5.19 -3.23
N LEU A 129 -4.08 -4.00 -3.67
CA LEU A 129 -2.90 -3.29 -3.16
C LEU A 129 -2.99 -2.99 -1.66
N ALA A 130 -4.19 -2.64 -1.18
CA ALA A 130 -4.41 -2.34 0.23
C ALA A 130 -4.54 -3.60 1.11
N PHE A 131 -5.15 -4.68 0.59
CA PHE A 131 -5.62 -5.79 1.43
C PHE A 131 -5.01 -7.16 1.14
N ASN A 132 -4.06 -7.27 0.20
CA ASN A 132 -3.46 -8.56 -0.13
C ASN A 132 -2.72 -9.18 1.06
N GLY A 133 -3.12 -10.38 1.43
CA GLY A 133 -2.59 -11.09 2.60
C GLY A 133 -3.31 -10.79 3.91
N GLY A 134 -4.31 -9.92 3.89
CA GLY A 134 -5.18 -9.63 5.02
C GLY A 134 -6.23 -10.72 5.28
N TRP A 135 -7.09 -10.44 6.23
CA TRP A 135 -8.15 -11.34 6.68
C TRP A 135 -9.46 -10.58 6.75
N LEU A 136 -10.56 -11.26 6.45
CA LEU A 136 -11.90 -10.71 6.50
C LEU A 136 -12.77 -11.57 7.39
N ARG A 137 -13.54 -10.94 8.28
CA ARG A 137 -14.60 -11.57 9.07
C ARG A 137 -15.89 -10.75 9.01
N VAL A 138 -16.98 -11.42 9.31
CA VAL A 138 -18.30 -10.79 9.48
C VAL A 138 -18.70 -10.94 10.94
N GLU A 139 -18.99 -9.85 11.60
CA GLU A 139 -19.34 -9.81 13.03
C GLU A 139 -20.29 -8.65 13.31
N ASN A 140 -21.40 -8.92 14.03
CA ASN A 140 -22.37 -7.87 14.46
C ASN A 140 -22.84 -6.97 13.32
N ASP A 141 -23.25 -7.55 12.19
CA ASP A 141 -23.67 -6.84 10.98
C ASP A 141 -22.61 -5.90 10.38
N GLN A 142 -21.36 -6.16 10.67
CA GLN A 142 -20.22 -5.47 10.12
C GLN A 142 -19.28 -6.42 9.36
N VAL A 143 -18.66 -5.88 8.34
CA VAL A 143 -17.51 -6.50 7.67
C VAL A 143 -16.25 -5.86 8.22
N ILE A 144 -15.36 -6.68 8.73
CA ILE A 144 -14.08 -6.25 9.28
C ILE A 144 -12.96 -6.87 8.45
N ALA A 145 -12.22 -6.03 7.74
CA ALA A 145 -11.02 -6.44 7.02
C ALA A 145 -9.78 -6.03 7.82
N ARG A 146 -8.98 -7.01 8.21
CA ARG A 146 -7.81 -6.85 9.06
C ARG A 146 -6.54 -7.05 8.24
N ILE A 147 -5.61 -6.09 8.32
CA ILE A 147 -4.38 -6.10 7.55
C ILE A 147 -3.20 -5.85 8.49
N PRO A 148 -2.21 -6.76 8.50
CA PRO A 148 -0.94 -6.46 9.14
C PRO A 148 -0.17 -5.45 8.28
N ILE A 149 0.22 -4.34 8.85
CA ILE A 149 1.08 -3.36 8.21
C ILE A 149 2.53 -3.71 8.57
N ALA A 150 3.11 -4.52 7.69
CA ALA A 150 4.50 -4.94 7.79
C ALA A 150 5.07 -5.16 6.38
N TYR A 151 6.27 -4.70 6.13
CA TYR A 151 6.92 -4.90 4.84
C TYR A 151 7.66 -6.23 4.80
N PRO A 152 7.43 -7.05 3.77
CA PRO A 152 8.20 -8.28 3.55
C PRO A 152 9.61 -7.95 3.06
N LYS A 153 10.57 -8.80 3.37
CA LYS A 153 11.97 -8.65 2.97
C LYS A 153 12.16 -8.57 1.45
N ARG A 154 11.30 -9.24 0.71
CA ARG A 154 11.36 -9.33 -0.76
C ARG A 154 9.94 -9.28 -1.32
N ALA A 155 9.48 -8.11 -1.63
CA ALA A 155 8.31 -7.92 -2.45
C ALA A 155 8.53 -6.70 -3.33
N PHE A 156 7.96 -6.74 -4.51
CA PHE A 156 7.96 -5.66 -5.46
C PHE A 156 6.50 -5.20 -5.64
N ALA A 157 6.23 -3.97 -5.23
CA ALA A 157 4.94 -3.34 -5.49
C ALA A 157 5.02 -2.58 -6.82
N PRO A 158 4.42 -3.10 -7.90
CA PRO A 158 4.37 -2.38 -9.16
C PRO A 158 3.49 -1.13 -9.00
N LEU A 159 4.02 0.03 -9.35
CA LEU A 159 3.26 1.29 -9.33
C LEU A 159 2.73 1.65 -10.71
N ILE A 160 3.56 1.52 -11.74
CA ILE A 160 3.22 1.90 -13.12
C ILE A 160 3.92 0.97 -14.09
N SER A 161 3.19 0.45 -15.08
CA SER A 161 3.77 -0.20 -16.25
C SER A 161 3.78 0.77 -17.42
N VAL A 162 4.98 1.08 -17.92
CA VAL A 162 5.17 1.97 -19.06
C VAL A 162 5.55 1.12 -20.28
N PRO A 163 4.77 1.15 -21.37
CA PRO A 163 5.10 0.41 -22.59
C PRO A 163 6.51 0.77 -23.08
N GLY A 164 7.34 -0.24 -23.36
CA GLY A 164 8.72 -0.08 -23.83
C GLY A 164 9.76 0.26 -22.75
N VAL A 165 9.35 0.60 -21.54
CA VAL A 165 10.25 0.91 -20.40
C VAL A 165 10.22 -0.19 -19.33
N GLY A 166 9.11 -0.87 -19.19
CA GLY A 166 8.90 -1.89 -18.15
C GLY A 166 8.07 -1.38 -16.98
N THR A 167 8.03 -2.17 -15.93
CA THR A 167 7.27 -1.86 -14.71
C THR A 167 8.14 -1.09 -13.72
N LEU A 168 7.73 0.12 -13.42
CA LEU A 168 8.29 0.93 -12.34
C LEU A 168 7.56 0.60 -11.05
N GLY A 169 8.29 0.35 -9.97
CA GLY A 169 7.69 0.01 -8.68
C GLY A 169 8.67 0.26 -7.55
N VAL A 170 8.15 0.12 -6.34
CA VAL A 170 8.95 0.21 -5.11
C VAL A 170 9.24 -1.20 -4.63
N GLN A 171 10.48 -1.50 -4.35
CA GLN A 171 10.81 -2.71 -3.61
C GLN A 171 10.48 -2.48 -2.14
N GLU A 172 9.50 -3.21 -1.64
CA GLU A 172 9.10 -3.18 -0.22
C GLU A 172 10.27 -3.54 0.70
N GLY A 173 11.28 -4.23 0.19
CA GLY A 173 12.52 -4.53 0.90
C GLY A 173 13.28 -3.30 1.42
N LEU A 174 13.15 -2.13 0.79
CA LEU A 174 13.71 -0.88 1.32
C LEU A 174 12.98 -0.44 2.59
N PHE A 175 11.67 -0.55 2.60
CA PHE A 175 10.86 -0.21 3.77
C PHE A 175 11.01 -1.26 4.87
N TRP A 176 11.22 -2.53 4.50
CA TRP A 176 11.58 -3.58 5.44
C TRP A 176 12.88 -3.26 6.20
N ILE A 177 13.90 -2.69 5.52
CA ILE A 177 15.14 -2.26 6.16
C ILE A 177 14.85 -1.21 7.24
N LEU A 178 14.04 -0.21 6.94
CA LEU A 178 13.66 0.82 7.92
C LEU A 178 12.86 0.22 9.09
N GLN A 179 12.04 -0.78 8.83
CA GLN A 179 11.30 -1.50 9.86
C GLN A 179 12.22 -2.27 10.79
N GLN A 180 13.23 -2.98 10.27
CA GLN A 180 14.22 -3.71 11.11
C GLN A 180 15.03 -2.78 12.00
N GLU A 181 15.27 -1.56 11.57
CA GLU A 181 16.02 -0.54 12.31
C GLU A 181 15.13 0.31 13.24
N GLY A 182 13.84 -0.02 13.34
CA GLY A 182 12.90 0.69 14.22
C GLY A 182 12.50 2.10 13.74
N TRP A 183 12.77 2.45 12.47
CA TRP A 183 12.34 3.72 11.87
C TRP A 183 10.86 3.71 11.52
N TYR A 184 10.32 2.53 11.22
CA TYR A 184 8.91 2.30 11.00
C TYR A 184 8.32 1.46 12.12
N HIS A 185 7.13 1.84 12.54
CA HIS A 185 6.34 1.06 13.47
C HIS A 185 5.49 0.05 12.70
N THR A 186 5.48 -1.18 13.16
CA THR A 186 4.56 -2.19 12.66
C THR A 186 3.28 -2.17 13.45
N GLY A 187 2.19 -2.61 12.84
CA GLY A 187 0.90 -2.67 13.50
C GLY A 187 -0.13 -3.39 12.68
N GLU A 188 -1.37 -3.21 13.03
CA GLU A 188 -2.50 -3.79 12.35
C GLU A 188 -3.57 -2.72 12.12
N VAL A 189 -4.22 -2.76 10.96
CA VAL A 189 -5.36 -1.91 10.64
C VAL A 189 -6.58 -2.78 10.45
N GLU A 190 -7.67 -2.43 11.11
CA GLU A 190 -9.02 -2.95 10.86
C GLU A 190 -9.83 -1.91 10.08
N TRP A 191 -10.24 -2.26 8.88
CA TRP A 191 -11.21 -1.52 8.09
C TRP A 191 -12.59 -2.07 8.37
N ILE A 192 -13.51 -1.22 8.75
CA ILE A 192 -14.84 -1.61 9.23
C ILE A 192 -15.89 -0.95 8.35
N ALA A 193 -16.78 -1.76 7.80
CA ALA A 193 -17.91 -1.31 7.01
C ALA A 193 -19.20 -2.01 7.45
N PRO A 194 -20.38 -1.40 7.24
CA PRO A 194 -21.64 -2.08 7.40
C PRO A 194 -21.74 -3.29 6.46
N LEU A 195 -22.35 -4.37 6.91
CA LEU A 195 -22.60 -5.54 6.08
C LEU A 195 -23.57 -5.14 4.94
N PRO A 196 -23.21 -5.39 3.68
CA PRO A 196 -24.10 -5.16 2.55
C PRO A 196 -25.39 -5.98 2.68
N LYS A 197 -26.52 -5.34 2.37
CA LYS A 197 -27.85 -5.98 2.37
C LYS A 197 -28.01 -6.96 1.23
#